data_237a3a6d7686a1c8c182e475561fb254
#
_entry.id   237a3a6d7686a1c8c182e475561fb254
#
_cell.length_a   1.000
_cell.length_b   1.000
_cell.length_c   1.000
_cell.angle_alpha   90.00
_cell.angle_beta   90.00
_cell.angle_gamma   90.00
#
_symmetry.space_group_name_H-M   'P 1'
#
loop_
_entity.id
_entity.type
_entity.pdbx_description
1 polymer ?
#
loop_
_entity_poly.entity_id
_entity_poly.type
_entity_poly.pdbx_seq_one_letter_code
_entity_poly.pdbx_strand_id
1 'polypeptide(L)'
;MSAPTAALEELVTANRILAREGVVDSFGHVSIRHPRRADRFVLSRARAPECIEVDDLIEFALDGTPIDAGRRTPYAERFIHGAVYETRSDVQAVVHHHSPSVIPFSVTNVHLSPILHMGAGIGFDVPTWDSRAAFGDTNLLVTTMAMARDLASGLGTRSAILMRGHGAVVAGASLREVVFNSIYMQLNADLQMRARALGEITLLSAGEVAAILRTRSSFTFERAWEFWCRRAGRPYDERPMDGPLTNR
;
A
#
# COMPACT_ATOMS: atom_id res chain seq x y z
N MET A 1 -3.15 -24.41 -8.29
CA MET A 1 -2.39 -23.83 -9.43
C MET A 1 -1.65 -22.63 -8.89
N SER A 2 -0.33 -22.55 -9.05
CA SER A 2 0.51 -21.42 -8.63
C SER A 2 0.13 -20.12 -9.35
N ALA A 3 0.53 -18.96 -8.77
CA ALA A 3 0.34 -17.68 -9.40
C ALA A 3 1.12 -17.58 -10.74
N PRO A 4 0.61 -16.82 -11.74
CA PRO A 4 1.32 -16.63 -13.00
C PRO A 4 2.67 -15.92 -12.80
N THR A 5 3.72 -16.34 -13.50
CA THR A 5 5.07 -15.79 -13.40
C THR A 5 5.08 -14.26 -13.60
N ALA A 6 4.34 -13.74 -14.57
CA ALA A 6 4.24 -12.29 -14.81
C ALA A 6 3.74 -11.50 -13.59
N ALA A 7 2.75 -12.02 -12.84
CA ALA A 7 2.26 -11.36 -11.63
C ALA A 7 3.30 -11.41 -10.49
N LEU A 8 4.09 -12.47 -10.41
CA LEU A 8 5.16 -12.60 -9.43
C LEU A 8 6.31 -11.64 -9.73
N GLU A 9 6.72 -11.51 -10.99
CA GLU A 9 7.74 -10.55 -11.45
C GLU A 9 7.29 -9.11 -11.21
N GLU A 10 6.01 -8.81 -11.44
CA GLU A 10 5.45 -7.50 -11.17
C GLU A 10 5.46 -7.19 -9.65
N LEU A 11 5.18 -8.18 -8.79
CA LEU A 11 5.27 -8.03 -7.34
C LEU A 11 6.71 -7.77 -6.87
N VAL A 12 7.70 -8.47 -7.42
CA VAL A 12 9.12 -8.19 -7.18
C VAL A 12 9.47 -6.76 -7.62
N THR A 13 8.99 -6.35 -8.79
CA THR A 13 9.20 -4.99 -9.31
C THR A 13 8.60 -3.93 -8.39
N ALA A 14 7.40 -4.15 -7.85
CA ALA A 14 6.75 -3.26 -6.88
C ALA A 14 7.60 -3.06 -5.61
N ASN A 15 8.15 -4.15 -5.06
CA ASN A 15 9.04 -4.07 -3.89
C ASN A 15 10.26 -3.18 -4.17
N ARG A 16 10.90 -3.35 -5.32
CA ARG A 16 12.08 -2.56 -5.72
C ARG A 16 11.75 -1.10 -5.99
N ILE A 17 10.60 -0.82 -6.61
CA ILE A 17 10.11 0.55 -6.82
C ILE A 17 9.89 1.24 -5.47
N LEU A 18 9.16 0.61 -4.55
CA LEU A 18 8.87 1.19 -3.23
C LEU A 18 10.14 1.45 -2.43
N ALA A 19 11.13 0.55 -2.50
CA ALA A 19 12.44 0.74 -1.88
C ALA A 19 13.20 1.90 -2.54
N ARG A 20 13.25 1.94 -3.88
CA ARG A 20 13.94 2.99 -4.64
C ARG A 20 13.35 4.38 -4.40
N GLU A 21 12.03 4.47 -4.25
CA GLU A 21 11.33 5.73 -3.98
C GLU A 21 11.28 6.06 -2.46
N GLY A 22 11.93 5.26 -1.60
CA GLY A 22 12.08 5.52 -0.17
C GLY A 22 10.78 5.40 0.64
N VAL A 23 9.79 4.68 0.11
CA VAL A 23 8.54 4.38 0.83
C VAL A 23 8.76 3.26 1.85
N VAL A 24 9.57 2.28 1.49
CA VAL A 24 10.06 1.21 2.35
C VAL A 24 11.59 1.24 2.40
N ASP A 25 12.16 0.73 3.49
CA ASP A 25 13.60 0.57 3.66
C ASP A 25 13.97 -0.92 3.76
N SER A 26 14.63 -1.33 4.85
CA SER A 26 14.86 -2.75 5.16
C SER A 26 13.58 -3.46 5.61
N PHE A 27 12.54 -2.71 5.91
CA PHE A 27 11.24 -3.14 6.43
C PHE A 27 10.11 -2.60 5.56
N GLY A 28 8.89 -3.13 5.81
CA GLY A 28 7.74 -2.91 4.96
C GLY A 28 7.61 -4.02 3.92
N HIS A 29 6.42 -4.15 3.36
CA HIS A 29 6.10 -5.26 2.44
C HIS A 29 4.87 -4.96 1.59
N VAL A 30 4.83 -5.56 0.40
CA VAL A 30 3.72 -5.46 -0.52
C VAL A 30 3.25 -6.86 -0.94
N SER A 31 1.95 -7.05 -1.06
CA SER A 31 1.31 -8.29 -1.49
C SER A 31 0.33 -8.06 -2.62
N ILE A 32 -0.01 -9.14 -3.29
CA ILE A 32 -1.15 -9.21 -4.22
C ILE A 32 -2.10 -10.32 -3.79
N ARG A 33 -3.41 -10.13 -4.02
CA ARG A 33 -4.36 -11.23 -4.00
C ARG A 33 -3.95 -12.23 -5.08
N HIS A 34 -4.05 -13.53 -4.79
CA HIS A 34 -3.64 -14.54 -5.76
C HIS A 34 -4.54 -14.49 -7.01
N PRO A 35 -3.97 -14.30 -8.23
CA PRO A 35 -4.74 -13.99 -9.44
C PRO A 35 -5.78 -15.05 -9.86
N ARG A 36 -5.64 -16.31 -9.37
CA ARG A 36 -6.52 -17.44 -9.69
C ARG A 36 -7.25 -18.01 -8.48
N ARG A 37 -6.95 -17.53 -7.27
CA ARG A 37 -7.47 -18.09 -6.01
C ARG A 37 -7.79 -16.92 -5.06
N ALA A 38 -9.02 -16.45 -5.11
CA ALA A 38 -9.48 -15.32 -4.29
C ALA A 38 -9.35 -15.55 -2.77
N ASP A 39 -9.24 -16.84 -2.36
CA ASP A 39 -9.02 -17.32 -1.00
C ASP A 39 -7.53 -17.29 -0.56
N ARG A 40 -6.63 -16.71 -1.37
CA ARG A 40 -5.19 -16.66 -1.12
C ARG A 40 -4.60 -15.29 -1.48
N PHE A 41 -3.40 -15.03 -0.96
CA PHE A 41 -2.55 -13.91 -1.38
C PHE A 41 -1.09 -14.35 -1.51
N VAL A 42 -0.29 -13.54 -2.18
CA VAL A 42 1.15 -13.75 -2.36
C VAL A 42 1.90 -12.60 -1.70
N LEU A 43 2.87 -12.94 -0.87
CA LEU A 43 3.75 -12.03 -0.16
C LEU A 43 5.15 -12.65 -0.10
N SER A 44 6.20 -11.83 -0.03
CA SER A 44 7.55 -12.36 0.12
C SER A 44 7.81 -12.93 1.52
N ARG A 45 8.87 -13.75 1.64
CA ARG A 45 9.46 -14.06 2.94
C ARG A 45 10.00 -12.79 3.61
N ALA A 46 10.28 -12.85 4.90
CA ALA A 46 10.93 -11.78 5.66
C ALA A 46 12.33 -11.50 5.09
N ARG A 47 12.39 -10.55 4.16
CA ARG A 47 13.58 -10.06 3.46
C ARG A 47 13.39 -8.60 3.11
N ALA A 48 14.48 -7.81 3.10
CA ALA A 48 14.44 -6.42 2.69
C ALA A 48 13.80 -6.28 1.28
N PRO A 49 12.84 -5.37 1.07
CA PRO A 49 12.09 -5.26 -0.17
C PRO A 49 12.96 -5.12 -1.43
N GLU A 50 14.06 -4.37 -1.35
CA GLU A 50 14.98 -4.22 -2.48
C GLU A 50 15.67 -5.53 -2.89
N CYS A 51 15.82 -6.48 -1.96
CA CYS A 51 16.53 -7.74 -2.16
C CYS A 51 15.62 -8.91 -2.57
N ILE A 52 14.31 -8.69 -2.72
CA ILE A 52 13.34 -9.74 -3.02
C ILE A 52 13.49 -10.23 -4.45
N GLU A 53 13.43 -11.56 -4.62
CA GLU A 53 13.37 -12.27 -5.89
C GLU A 53 12.09 -13.14 -5.95
N VAL A 54 11.78 -13.67 -7.12
CA VAL A 54 10.56 -14.52 -7.31
C VAL A 54 10.56 -15.73 -6.36
N ASP A 55 11.71 -16.34 -6.13
CA ASP A 55 11.84 -17.50 -5.23
C ASP A 55 11.61 -17.16 -3.74
N ASP A 56 11.59 -15.88 -3.40
CA ASP A 56 11.26 -15.41 -2.04
C ASP A 56 9.75 -15.32 -1.79
N LEU A 57 8.93 -15.39 -2.85
CA LEU A 57 7.49 -15.23 -2.75
C LEU A 57 6.83 -16.50 -2.20
N ILE A 58 5.86 -16.32 -1.31
CA ILE A 58 5.12 -17.36 -0.60
C ILE A 58 3.63 -17.14 -0.82
N GLU A 59 2.89 -18.21 -1.11
CA GLU A 59 1.43 -18.18 -1.08
C GLU A 59 0.91 -18.36 0.36
N PHE A 60 -0.12 -17.60 0.70
CA PHE A 60 -0.78 -17.64 2.01
C PHE A 60 -2.29 -17.80 1.86
N ALA A 61 -2.92 -18.52 2.80
CA ALA A 61 -4.36 -18.40 3.04
C ALA A 61 -4.68 -17.04 3.66
N LEU A 62 -5.94 -16.59 3.61
CA LEU A 62 -6.34 -15.26 4.14
C LEU A 62 -6.15 -15.13 5.65
N ASP A 63 -6.07 -16.24 6.39
CA ASP A 63 -5.72 -16.23 7.82
C ASP A 63 -4.22 -16.09 8.11
N GLY A 64 -3.40 -15.87 7.06
CA GLY A 64 -1.96 -15.74 7.16
C GLY A 64 -1.19 -17.07 7.26
N THR A 65 -1.87 -18.22 7.14
CA THR A 65 -1.22 -19.54 7.11
C THR A 65 -0.43 -19.68 5.80
N PRO A 66 0.89 -19.92 5.85
CA PRO A 66 1.69 -20.14 4.65
C PRO A 66 1.37 -21.50 4.03
N ILE A 67 1.25 -21.56 2.70
CA ILE A 67 0.88 -22.77 1.95
C ILE A 67 2.13 -23.47 1.41
N ASP A 68 3.12 -22.71 0.96
CA ASP A 68 4.31 -23.23 0.28
C ASP A 68 5.62 -22.66 0.82
N ALA A 69 5.67 -22.24 2.08
CA ALA A 69 6.82 -21.55 2.65
C ALA A 69 8.14 -22.35 2.56
N GLY A 70 8.10 -23.67 2.69
CA GLY A 70 9.31 -24.48 2.76
C GLY A 70 10.22 -24.03 3.92
N ARG A 71 11.46 -23.58 3.61
CA ARG A 71 12.40 -22.99 4.58
C ARG A 71 12.34 -21.46 4.65
N ARG A 72 11.46 -20.82 3.89
CA ARG A 72 11.30 -19.36 3.86
C ARG A 72 10.55 -18.90 5.12
N THR A 73 11.11 -17.97 5.87
CA THR A 73 10.48 -17.40 7.07
C THR A 73 9.48 -16.33 6.66
N PRO A 74 8.16 -16.48 6.95
CA PRO A 74 7.16 -15.46 6.66
C PRO A 74 7.37 -14.19 7.49
N TYR A 75 6.89 -13.04 6.98
CA TYR A 75 6.76 -11.84 7.81
C TYR A 75 5.85 -12.09 9.02
N ALA A 76 6.22 -11.52 10.17
CA ALA A 76 5.36 -11.55 11.37
C ALA A 76 4.02 -10.85 11.11
N GLU A 77 4.01 -9.78 10.36
CA GLU A 77 2.86 -8.93 10.08
C GLU A 77 2.07 -9.29 8.80
N ARG A 78 2.25 -10.48 8.25
CA ARG A 78 1.48 -11.00 7.12
C ARG A 78 -0.04 -11.00 7.35
N PHE A 79 -0.46 -11.01 8.61
CA PHE A 79 -1.86 -10.97 9.03
C PHE A 79 -2.56 -9.67 8.58
N ILE A 80 -1.86 -8.54 8.49
CA ILE A 80 -2.37 -7.27 7.96
C ILE A 80 -2.97 -7.51 6.57
N HIS A 81 -2.22 -8.13 5.67
CA HIS A 81 -2.64 -8.41 4.30
C HIS A 81 -3.83 -9.35 4.27
N GLY A 82 -3.74 -10.46 5.01
CA GLY A 82 -4.80 -11.46 5.07
C GLY A 82 -6.13 -10.88 5.51
N ALA A 83 -6.15 -10.08 6.58
CA ALA A 83 -7.38 -9.48 7.11
C ALA A 83 -7.99 -8.44 6.16
N VAL A 84 -7.16 -7.65 5.47
CA VAL A 84 -7.66 -6.73 4.45
C VAL A 84 -8.29 -7.50 3.28
N TYR A 85 -7.65 -8.56 2.79
CA TYR A 85 -8.22 -9.39 1.73
C TYR A 85 -9.47 -10.16 2.19
N GLU A 86 -9.54 -10.58 3.45
CA GLU A 86 -10.70 -11.27 4.02
C GLU A 86 -11.95 -10.37 3.99
N THR A 87 -11.78 -9.09 4.32
CA THR A 87 -12.89 -8.13 4.47
C THR A 87 -13.22 -7.36 3.19
N ARG A 88 -12.29 -7.30 2.22
CA ARG A 88 -12.35 -6.44 1.04
C ARG A 88 -12.09 -7.23 -0.24
N SER A 89 -13.14 -7.78 -0.85
CA SER A 89 -13.05 -8.52 -2.12
C SER A 89 -12.63 -7.66 -3.32
N ASP A 90 -12.85 -6.35 -3.24
CA ASP A 90 -12.44 -5.35 -4.23
C ASP A 90 -10.92 -5.06 -4.20
N VAL A 91 -10.25 -5.35 -3.07
CA VAL A 91 -8.81 -5.12 -2.93
C VAL A 91 -8.02 -6.26 -3.59
N GLN A 92 -7.09 -5.87 -4.47
CA GLN A 92 -6.21 -6.80 -5.19
C GLN A 92 -4.74 -6.65 -4.79
N ALA A 93 -4.37 -5.55 -4.11
CA ALA A 93 -3.02 -5.36 -3.58
C ALA A 93 -3.03 -4.56 -2.27
N VAL A 94 -2.03 -4.83 -1.42
CA VAL A 94 -1.85 -4.16 -0.12
C VAL A 94 -0.38 -3.85 0.07
N VAL A 95 -0.08 -2.63 0.51
CA VAL A 95 1.25 -2.18 0.94
C VAL A 95 1.19 -1.85 2.43
N HIS A 96 2.15 -2.34 3.21
CA HIS A 96 2.46 -1.86 4.55
C HIS A 96 3.84 -1.22 4.53
N HIS A 97 3.96 0.00 5.04
CA HIS A 97 5.21 0.77 4.99
C HIS A 97 5.41 1.66 6.21
N HIS A 98 6.67 2.05 6.44
CA HIS A 98 7.11 2.87 7.57
C HIS A 98 7.66 4.23 7.08
N SER A 99 7.06 4.82 6.03
CA SER A 99 7.54 6.08 5.46
C SER A 99 7.73 7.16 6.53
N PRO A 100 8.95 7.74 6.66
CA PRO A 100 9.26 8.73 7.69
C PRO A 100 8.38 9.99 7.61
N SER A 101 7.94 10.38 6.42
CA SER A 101 7.06 11.53 6.24
C SER A 101 5.62 11.27 6.70
N VAL A 102 5.19 10.00 6.72
CA VAL A 102 3.83 9.60 7.08
C VAL A 102 3.67 9.39 8.57
N ILE A 103 4.67 8.82 9.24
CA ILE A 103 4.64 8.49 10.67
C ILE A 103 4.24 9.68 11.56
N PRO A 104 4.75 10.92 11.37
CA PRO A 104 4.39 12.07 12.21
C PRO A 104 2.88 12.31 12.32
N PHE A 105 2.12 12.04 11.26
CA PHE A 105 0.67 12.18 11.27
C PHE A 105 -0.03 11.11 12.12
N SER A 106 0.60 9.97 12.35
CA SER A 106 0.04 8.89 13.18
C SER A 106 0.18 9.15 14.68
N VAL A 107 1.01 10.11 15.10
CA VAL A 107 1.32 10.40 16.51
C VAL A 107 1.00 11.83 16.93
N THR A 108 0.35 12.59 16.05
CA THR A 108 -0.08 13.97 16.30
C THR A 108 -1.57 14.14 16.04
N ASN A 109 -2.14 15.26 16.46
CA ASN A 109 -3.52 15.63 16.14
C ASN A 109 -3.68 16.25 14.73
N VAL A 110 -2.62 16.21 13.91
CA VAL A 110 -2.65 16.72 12.55
C VAL A 110 -3.11 15.60 11.60
N HIS A 111 -4.27 15.80 10.97
CA HIS A 111 -4.76 14.85 9.99
C HIS A 111 -3.92 14.86 8.72
N LEU A 112 -3.60 13.69 8.20
CA LEU A 112 -3.03 13.54 6.85
C LEU A 112 -4.16 13.74 5.84
N SER A 113 -4.05 14.79 5.05
CA SER A 113 -5.06 15.18 4.07
C SER A 113 -4.41 15.51 2.73
N PRO A 114 -5.08 15.30 1.60
CA PRO A 114 -4.52 15.62 0.30
C PRO A 114 -4.41 17.14 0.10
N ILE A 115 -3.21 17.60 -0.23
CA ILE A 115 -2.90 18.98 -0.66
C ILE A 115 -2.36 19.01 -2.08
N LEU A 116 -2.11 17.85 -2.66
CA LEU A 116 -1.54 17.64 -3.98
C LEU A 116 -2.52 16.80 -4.82
N HIS A 117 -2.75 17.18 -6.08
CA HIS A 117 -3.61 16.44 -7.02
C HIS A 117 -3.31 14.93 -7.03
N MET A 118 -2.03 14.54 -7.13
CA MET A 118 -1.63 13.13 -7.14
C MET A 118 -1.86 12.43 -5.79
N GLY A 119 -1.86 13.18 -4.70
CA GLY A 119 -2.13 12.69 -3.34
C GLY A 119 -3.60 12.32 -3.09
N ALA A 120 -4.54 12.71 -3.96
CA ALA A 120 -5.96 12.40 -3.80
C ALA A 120 -6.26 10.89 -3.64
N GLY A 121 -5.35 10.01 -4.10
CA GLY A 121 -5.51 8.55 -4.00
C GLY A 121 -5.57 7.98 -2.60
N ILE A 122 -5.07 8.71 -1.59
CA ILE A 122 -5.19 8.30 -0.19
C ILE A 122 -6.60 8.51 0.38
N GLY A 123 -7.47 9.26 -0.34
CA GLY A 123 -8.77 9.69 0.14
C GLY A 123 -8.71 10.99 0.94
N PHE A 124 -9.88 11.55 1.23
CA PHE A 124 -9.98 12.81 1.97
C PHE A 124 -9.72 12.65 3.46
N ASP A 125 -10.11 11.51 4.04
CA ASP A 125 -10.03 11.20 5.47
C ASP A 125 -9.22 9.92 5.66
N VAL A 126 -7.96 10.07 6.12
CA VAL A 126 -7.07 8.95 6.44
C VAL A 126 -7.13 8.72 7.96
N PRO A 127 -7.79 7.65 8.43
CA PRO A 127 -7.91 7.37 9.86
C PRO A 127 -6.59 6.89 10.46
N THR A 128 -6.48 6.99 11.79
CA THR A 128 -5.39 6.39 12.55
C THR A 128 -5.92 5.25 13.42
N TRP A 129 -5.36 4.06 13.25
CA TRP A 129 -5.58 2.93 14.14
C TRP A 129 -4.58 2.95 15.30
N ASP A 130 -5.07 2.80 16.51
CA ASP A 130 -4.26 2.64 17.72
C ASP A 130 -4.54 1.29 18.37
N SER A 131 -3.57 0.37 18.27
CA SER A 131 -3.68 -0.97 18.87
C SER A 131 -3.98 -0.93 20.37
N ARG A 132 -3.56 0.12 21.06
CA ARG A 132 -3.76 0.27 22.50
C ARG A 132 -5.23 0.35 22.89
N ALA A 133 -6.08 0.84 22.01
CA ALA A 133 -7.51 0.99 22.28
C ALA A 133 -8.21 -0.36 22.55
N ALA A 134 -7.81 -1.42 21.81
CA ALA A 134 -8.42 -2.74 21.92
C ALA A 134 -7.52 -3.79 22.61
N PHE A 135 -6.19 -3.59 22.60
CA PHE A 135 -5.20 -4.61 23.00
C PHE A 135 -4.29 -4.17 24.16
N GLY A 136 -4.46 -2.94 24.69
CA GLY A 136 -3.58 -2.40 25.72
C GLY A 136 -2.17 -2.09 25.17
N ASP A 137 -1.18 -2.02 26.06
CA ASP A 137 0.21 -1.81 25.66
C ASP A 137 0.75 -3.03 24.92
N THR A 138 1.16 -2.81 23.68
CA THR A 138 1.72 -3.83 22.79
C THR A 138 3.11 -3.40 22.30
N ASN A 139 3.79 -4.26 21.58
CA ASN A 139 5.03 -3.90 20.85
C ASN A 139 4.76 -3.20 19.51
N LEU A 140 3.52 -2.78 19.25
CA LEU A 140 2.99 -2.14 18.04
C LEU A 140 2.97 -3.02 16.78
N LEU A 141 3.49 -4.25 16.82
CA LEU A 141 3.43 -5.19 15.68
C LEU A 141 2.06 -5.86 15.59
N VAL A 142 1.53 -6.02 14.39
CA VAL A 142 0.27 -6.73 14.11
C VAL A 142 0.57 -8.19 13.81
N THR A 143 0.68 -9.00 14.86
CA THR A 143 1.13 -10.40 14.78
C THR A 143 0.03 -11.44 14.92
N THR A 144 -1.22 -11.01 15.04
CA THR A 144 -2.38 -11.91 15.14
C THR A 144 -3.50 -11.48 14.21
N MET A 145 -4.34 -12.44 13.80
CA MET A 145 -5.54 -12.14 13.01
C MET A 145 -6.52 -11.25 13.74
N ALA A 146 -6.61 -11.34 15.08
CA ALA A 146 -7.48 -10.47 15.88
C ALA A 146 -7.07 -9.00 15.72
N MET A 147 -5.79 -8.66 15.89
CA MET A 147 -5.26 -7.32 15.67
C MET A 147 -5.44 -6.86 14.23
N ALA A 148 -5.17 -7.75 13.27
CA ALA A 148 -5.27 -7.43 11.85
C ALA A 148 -6.72 -7.17 11.41
N ARG A 149 -7.69 -7.90 11.92
CA ARG A 149 -9.13 -7.65 11.66
C ARG A 149 -9.61 -6.34 12.28
N ASP A 150 -9.13 -5.99 13.45
CA ASP A 150 -9.43 -4.70 14.09
C ASP A 150 -8.87 -3.53 13.25
N LEU A 151 -7.61 -3.65 12.81
CA LEU A 151 -7.01 -2.70 11.86
C LEU A 151 -7.79 -2.62 10.54
N ALA A 152 -8.16 -3.76 9.93
CA ALA A 152 -8.93 -3.81 8.70
C ALA A 152 -10.34 -3.20 8.86
N SER A 153 -10.95 -3.37 10.04
CA SER A 153 -12.21 -2.70 10.39
C SER A 153 -12.04 -1.17 10.42
N GLY A 154 -10.94 -0.68 11.01
CA GLY A 154 -10.59 0.75 11.00
C GLY A 154 -10.34 1.30 9.59
N LEU A 155 -9.71 0.51 8.71
CA LEU A 155 -9.55 0.85 7.29
C LEU A 155 -10.91 0.99 6.59
N GLY A 156 -11.85 0.08 6.86
CA GLY A 156 -13.16 0.07 6.22
C GLY A 156 -13.06 0.05 4.70
N THR A 157 -13.77 0.97 4.03
CA THR A 157 -13.75 1.12 2.56
C THR A 157 -12.67 2.08 2.04
N ARG A 158 -11.85 2.64 2.92
CA ARG A 158 -10.81 3.62 2.56
C ARG A 158 -9.63 2.95 1.86
N SER A 159 -8.82 3.79 1.18
CA SER A 159 -7.60 3.34 0.50
C SER A 159 -6.38 3.32 1.42
N ALA A 160 -6.42 4.00 2.56
CA ALA A 160 -5.29 4.07 3.47
C ALA A 160 -5.72 4.20 4.94
N ILE A 161 -4.87 3.71 5.84
CA ILE A 161 -4.99 3.88 7.29
C ILE A 161 -3.59 4.04 7.90
N LEU A 162 -3.45 4.96 8.85
CA LEU A 162 -2.24 5.10 9.65
C LEU A 162 -2.27 4.11 10.82
N MET A 163 -1.10 3.66 11.23
CA MET A 163 -0.88 2.86 12.43
C MET A 163 -0.09 3.71 13.42
N ARG A 164 -0.66 4.05 14.57
CA ARG A 164 -0.05 4.94 15.56
C ARG A 164 1.36 4.51 15.94
N GLY A 165 2.35 5.40 15.68
CA GLY A 165 3.76 5.18 16.02
C GLY A 165 4.43 4.03 15.28
N HIS A 166 3.85 3.56 14.15
CA HIS A 166 4.36 2.43 13.40
C HIS A 166 4.51 2.77 11.91
N GLY A 167 3.42 3.03 11.22
CA GLY A 167 3.46 3.26 9.78
C GLY A 167 2.08 3.43 9.17
N ALA A 168 1.86 2.84 8.00
CA ALA A 168 0.59 2.90 7.29
C ALA A 168 0.31 1.61 6.50
N VAL A 169 -0.98 1.39 6.20
CA VAL A 169 -1.44 0.39 5.25
C VAL A 169 -2.16 1.10 4.10
N VAL A 170 -1.81 0.73 2.88
CA VAL A 170 -2.46 1.21 1.65
C VAL A 170 -3.04 0.01 0.91
N ALA A 171 -4.32 0.09 0.54
CA ALA A 171 -5.08 -0.96 -0.13
C ALA A 171 -5.73 -0.42 -1.41
N GLY A 172 -5.77 -1.23 -2.46
CA GLY A 172 -6.34 -0.80 -3.74
C GLY A 172 -6.67 -1.94 -4.68
N ALA A 173 -7.30 -1.59 -5.81
CA ALA A 173 -7.80 -2.53 -6.81
C ALA A 173 -6.71 -3.09 -7.74
N SER A 174 -5.48 -2.58 -7.68
CA SER A 174 -4.34 -3.11 -8.43
C SER A 174 -3.01 -2.84 -7.74
N LEU A 175 -1.98 -3.62 -8.10
CA LEU A 175 -0.62 -3.44 -7.61
C LEU A 175 -0.05 -2.06 -7.98
N ARG A 176 -0.28 -1.61 -9.22
CA ARG A 176 0.20 -0.30 -9.69
C ARG A 176 -0.47 0.86 -8.96
N GLU A 177 -1.74 0.71 -8.64
CA GLU A 177 -2.49 1.69 -7.85
C GLU A 177 -1.92 1.84 -6.44
N VAL A 178 -1.71 0.75 -5.71
CA VAL A 178 -1.20 0.83 -4.32
C VAL A 178 0.23 1.36 -4.27
N VAL A 179 1.08 1.00 -5.24
CA VAL A 179 2.43 1.57 -5.37
C VAL A 179 2.35 3.08 -5.62
N PHE A 180 1.52 3.50 -6.57
CA PHE A 180 1.27 4.91 -6.86
C PHE A 180 0.78 5.66 -5.61
N ASN A 181 -0.26 5.15 -4.96
CA ASN A 181 -0.85 5.78 -3.79
C ASN A 181 0.15 5.85 -2.61
N SER A 182 0.98 4.82 -2.41
CA SER A 182 2.00 4.82 -1.36
C SER A 182 3.09 5.87 -1.59
N ILE A 183 3.60 5.99 -2.82
CA ILE A 183 4.60 7.00 -3.19
C ILE A 183 4.03 8.40 -3.04
N TYR A 184 2.82 8.64 -3.55
CA TYR A 184 2.21 9.97 -3.44
C TYR A 184 1.65 10.27 -2.05
N MET A 185 1.34 9.27 -1.22
CA MET A 185 1.06 9.45 0.20
C MET A 185 2.27 10.02 0.94
N GLN A 186 3.45 9.44 0.72
CA GLN A 186 4.71 9.94 1.28
C GLN A 186 5.01 11.36 0.83
N LEU A 187 4.92 11.62 -0.49
CA LEU A 187 5.18 12.95 -1.04
C LEU A 187 4.18 13.98 -0.52
N ASN A 188 2.89 13.65 -0.47
CA ASN A 188 1.85 14.52 0.06
C ASN A 188 2.08 14.84 1.55
N ALA A 189 2.48 13.83 2.35
CA ALA A 189 2.79 14.00 3.76
C ALA A 189 3.97 14.96 3.97
N ASP A 190 5.06 14.79 3.23
CA ASP A 190 6.22 15.69 3.26
C ASP A 190 5.83 17.11 2.86
N LEU A 191 5.10 17.28 1.76
CA LEU A 191 4.62 18.58 1.32
C LEU A 191 3.66 19.23 2.31
N GLN A 192 2.78 18.46 2.96
CA GLN A 192 1.86 18.99 3.97
C GLN A 192 2.62 19.52 5.20
N MET A 193 3.67 18.83 5.66
CA MET A 193 4.52 19.34 6.75
C MET A 193 5.22 20.63 6.36
N ARG A 194 5.79 20.71 5.15
CA ARG A 194 6.46 21.92 4.65
C ARG A 194 5.47 23.08 4.47
N ALA A 195 4.29 22.81 3.94
CA ALA A 195 3.25 23.83 3.78
C ALA A 195 2.82 24.42 5.14
N ARG A 196 2.68 23.57 6.18
CA ARG A 196 2.36 24.03 7.55
C ARG A 196 3.44 24.96 8.14
N ALA A 197 4.70 24.75 7.79
CA ALA A 197 5.79 25.63 8.23
C ALA A 197 5.75 27.01 7.54
N LEU A 198 5.06 27.13 6.39
CA LEU A 198 4.88 28.39 5.67
C LEU A 198 3.63 29.16 6.13
N GLY A 199 2.66 28.49 6.75
CA GLY A 199 1.43 29.13 7.22
C GLY A 199 0.22 28.18 7.22
N GLU A 200 -0.97 28.78 7.16
CA GLU A 200 -2.22 28.03 7.04
C GLU A 200 -2.31 27.30 5.70
N ILE A 201 -2.85 26.09 5.71
CA ILE A 201 -2.98 25.24 4.52
C ILE A 201 -4.41 25.28 3.99
N THR A 202 -4.56 25.50 2.69
CA THR A 202 -5.79 25.20 1.97
C THR A 202 -5.72 23.77 1.46
N LEU A 203 -6.50 22.86 2.06
CA LEU A 203 -6.61 21.47 1.66
C LEU A 203 -7.43 21.33 0.38
N LEU A 204 -7.24 20.24 -0.37
CA LEU A 204 -8.20 19.84 -1.38
C LEU A 204 -9.54 19.55 -0.69
N SER A 205 -10.64 20.04 -1.29
CA SER A 205 -11.97 19.72 -0.79
C SER A 205 -12.36 18.27 -1.10
N ALA A 206 -13.32 17.71 -0.37
CA ALA A 206 -13.85 16.38 -0.66
C ALA A 206 -14.41 16.28 -2.09
N GLY A 207 -14.98 17.38 -2.62
CA GLY A 207 -15.47 17.47 -3.99
C GLY A 207 -14.34 17.41 -5.02
N GLU A 208 -13.22 18.10 -4.78
CA GLU A 208 -12.03 18.04 -5.65
C GLU A 208 -11.40 16.66 -5.63
N VAL A 209 -11.24 16.05 -4.46
CA VAL A 209 -10.76 14.66 -4.33
C VAL A 209 -11.66 13.71 -5.11
N ALA A 210 -12.97 13.79 -4.95
CA ALA A 210 -13.91 12.95 -5.68
C ALA A 210 -13.84 13.20 -7.20
N ALA A 211 -13.67 14.43 -7.65
CA ALA A 211 -13.53 14.77 -9.07
C ALA A 211 -12.23 14.17 -9.65
N ILE A 212 -11.11 14.29 -8.94
CA ILE A 212 -9.83 13.70 -9.33
C ILE A 212 -9.94 12.19 -9.47
N LEU A 213 -10.54 11.52 -8.48
CA LEU A 213 -10.67 10.05 -8.48
C LEU A 213 -11.56 9.55 -9.62
N ARG A 214 -12.64 10.28 -9.98
CA ARG A 214 -13.50 9.92 -11.12
C ARG A 214 -12.79 10.03 -12.47
N THR A 215 -11.83 10.93 -12.61
CA THR A 215 -11.08 11.14 -13.85
C THR A 215 -9.77 10.34 -13.93
N ARG A 216 -9.40 9.69 -12.84
CA ARG A 216 -8.20 8.85 -12.81
C ARG A 216 -8.41 7.59 -13.64
N SER A 217 -7.56 7.37 -14.63
CA SER A 217 -7.60 6.22 -15.53
C SER A 217 -6.40 5.29 -15.30
N SER A 218 -6.44 4.10 -15.90
CA SER A 218 -5.29 3.18 -15.97
C SER A 218 -4.06 3.85 -16.54
N PHE A 219 -4.20 4.75 -17.52
CA PHE A 219 -3.12 5.53 -18.11
C PHE A 219 -2.26 6.28 -17.07
N THR A 220 -2.87 6.82 -16.01
CA THR A 220 -2.14 7.52 -14.95
C THR A 220 -1.18 6.56 -14.24
N PHE A 221 -1.63 5.36 -13.94
CA PHE A 221 -0.81 4.36 -13.24
C PHE A 221 0.25 3.76 -14.17
N GLU A 222 -0.07 3.50 -15.44
CA GLU A 222 0.86 2.96 -16.44
C GLU A 222 2.05 3.91 -16.67
N ARG A 223 1.76 5.20 -16.89
CA ARG A 223 2.79 6.23 -17.09
C ARG A 223 3.75 6.33 -15.89
N ALA A 224 3.19 6.31 -14.69
CA ALA A 224 3.99 6.36 -13.47
C ALA A 224 4.80 5.07 -13.26
N TRP A 225 4.19 3.92 -13.52
CA TRP A 225 4.82 2.61 -13.41
C TRP A 225 6.01 2.48 -14.38
N GLU A 226 5.87 2.86 -15.64
CA GLU A 226 6.97 2.90 -16.61
C GLU A 226 8.14 3.72 -16.08
N PHE A 227 7.88 4.94 -15.60
CA PHE A 227 8.90 5.83 -15.05
C PHE A 227 9.64 5.18 -13.88
N TRP A 228 8.92 4.57 -12.95
CA TRP A 228 9.52 3.93 -11.77
C TRP A 228 10.25 2.63 -12.11
N CYS A 229 9.75 1.83 -13.06
CA CYS A 229 10.47 0.66 -13.56
C CYS A 229 11.86 1.04 -14.08
N ARG A 230 11.94 2.08 -14.91
CA ARG A 230 13.22 2.59 -15.42
C ARG A 230 14.16 3.04 -14.31
N ARG A 231 13.65 3.75 -13.30
CA ARG A 231 14.43 4.19 -12.13
C ARG A 231 14.93 3.04 -11.28
N ALA A 232 14.11 1.98 -11.13
CA ALA A 232 14.44 0.79 -10.37
C ALA A 232 15.27 -0.25 -11.16
N GLY A 233 15.64 0.06 -12.43
CA GLY A 233 16.37 -0.87 -13.30
C GLY A 233 15.59 -2.15 -13.63
N ARG A 234 14.23 -2.06 -13.66
CA ARG A 234 13.35 -3.19 -13.95
C ARG A 234 12.78 -3.09 -15.34
N PRO A 235 12.52 -4.23 -16.01
CA PRO A 235 11.83 -4.23 -17.29
C PRO A 235 10.42 -3.64 -17.13
N TYR A 236 9.99 -2.93 -18.16
CA TYR A 236 8.61 -2.47 -18.31
C TYR A 236 7.96 -3.23 -19.46
N ASP A 237 6.82 -3.85 -19.13
CA ASP A 237 5.97 -4.50 -20.12
C ASP A 237 4.80 -3.55 -20.43
N GLU A 238 4.81 -3.00 -21.65
CA GLU A 238 3.80 -2.05 -22.10
C GLU A 238 2.44 -2.75 -22.21
N ARG A 239 1.49 -2.31 -21.39
CA ARG A 239 0.10 -2.79 -21.49
C ARG A 239 -0.72 -1.87 -22.39
N PRO A 240 -1.74 -2.40 -23.10
CA PRO A 240 -2.69 -1.54 -23.80
C PRO A 240 -3.27 -0.52 -22.81
N MET A 241 -3.07 0.75 -23.12
CA MET A 241 -3.65 1.84 -22.33
C MET A 241 -5.06 2.10 -22.87
N ASP A 242 -6.03 2.18 -21.96
CA ASP A 242 -7.31 2.79 -22.31
C ASP A 242 -7.03 4.19 -22.84
N GLY A 243 -7.59 4.51 -24.00
CA GLY A 243 -7.25 5.73 -24.74
C GLY A 243 -7.37 7.01 -23.90
N PRO A 244 -6.84 8.15 -24.39
CA PRO A 244 -6.88 9.40 -23.67
C PRO A 244 -8.31 9.74 -23.27
N LEU A 245 -8.47 10.31 -22.05
CA LEU A 245 -9.73 10.81 -21.56
C LEU A 245 -10.38 11.71 -22.64
N THR A 246 -11.29 11.15 -23.44
CA THR A 246 -12.14 11.97 -24.28
C THR A 246 -13.04 12.73 -23.33
N ASN A 247 -12.88 14.06 -23.28
CA ASN A 247 -13.82 14.95 -22.63
C ASN A 247 -15.24 14.63 -23.15
N ARG A 248 -16.03 13.94 -22.34
CA ARG A 248 -17.48 13.86 -22.50
C ARG A 248 -18.14 14.63 -21.38
#